data_2e17360bead1a6852bef57439b35f57e
#
_entry.id   2e17360bead1a6852bef57439b35f57e
#
_cell.length_a   1.000
_cell.length_b   1.000
_cell.length_c   1.000
_cell.angle_alpha   90.00
_cell.angle_beta   90.00
_cell.angle_gamma   90.00
#
_symmetry.space_group_name_H-M   'P 1'
#
loop_
_entity.id
_entity.type
_entity.pdbx_description
1 polymer ?
#
loop_
_entity_poly.entity_id
_entity_poly.type
_entity_poly.pdbx_seq_one_letter_code
_entity_poly.pdbx_strand_id
1 'polypeptide(L)'
;MTDAAVRGRRSTLLLAVATAAYLLVLARLTLVADDAAGTGGILRTWAEAFGAMPWTRWITFDLLEFTANIVLFVPAGLLGALWLGRRWWLAIPIGLAISAGIETTQGLVLAGRVADVRDLVSNTTGTVVGALVIAATRRIRRR
;
A
#
# COMPACT_ATOMS: atom_id res chain seq x y z
N MET A 1 26.60 15.67 -23.07
CA MET A 1 25.86 15.01 -21.96
C MET A 1 26.21 13.55 -22.04
N THR A 2 26.82 12.97 -21.00
CA THR A 2 27.27 11.57 -21.04
C THR A 2 26.09 10.60 -20.92
N ASP A 3 26.14 9.42 -21.59
CA ASP A 3 25.10 8.37 -21.55
C ASP A 3 24.71 7.94 -20.13
N ALA A 4 25.63 8.04 -19.17
CA ALA A 4 25.38 7.75 -17.76
C ALA A 4 24.42 8.78 -17.11
N ALA A 5 24.57 10.07 -17.45
CA ALA A 5 23.69 11.13 -16.94
C ALA A 5 22.27 11.01 -17.52
N VAL A 6 22.16 10.62 -18.79
CA VAL A 6 20.87 10.40 -19.47
C VAL A 6 20.16 9.18 -18.86
N ARG A 7 20.88 8.09 -18.60
CA ARG A 7 20.33 6.90 -17.94
C ARG A 7 19.87 7.17 -16.50
N GLY A 8 20.66 7.90 -15.73
CA GLY A 8 20.27 8.31 -14.37
C GLY A 8 19.00 9.16 -14.37
N ARG A 9 18.88 10.13 -15.27
CA ARG A 9 17.69 10.98 -15.40
C ARG A 9 16.44 10.20 -15.81
N ARG A 10 16.58 9.24 -16.74
CA ARG A 10 15.46 8.38 -17.16
C ARG A 10 14.95 7.49 -16.03
N SER A 11 15.85 6.87 -15.25
CA SER A 11 15.45 6.02 -14.12
C SER A 11 14.76 6.82 -13.01
N THR A 12 15.22 8.04 -12.73
CA THR A 12 14.56 8.94 -11.77
C THR A 12 13.18 9.36 -12.24
N LEU A 13 13.04 9.70 -13.53
CA LEU A 13 11.74 10.05 -14.10
C LEU A 13 10.75 8.89 -14.05
N LEU A 14 11.18 7.69 -14.41
CA LEU A 14 10.32 6.49 -14.33
C LEU A 14 9.87 6.21 -12.90
N LEU A 15 10.78 6.35 -11.93
CA LEU A 15 10.44 6.19 -10.51
C LEU A 15 9.44 7.26 -10.06
N ALA A 16 9.61 8.51 -10.48
CA ALA A 16 8.68 9.59 -10.16
C ALA A 16 7.28 9.35 -10.76
N VAL A 17 7.21 8.92 -12.02
CA VAL A 17 5.94 8.58 -12.68
C VAL A 17 5.27 7.39 -11.98
N ALA A 18 6.02 6.34 -11.66
CA ALA A 18 5.48 5.19 -10.93
C ALA A 18 4.94 5.59 -9.55
N THR A 19 5.67 6.47 -8.84
CA THR A 19 5.23 6.99 -7.53
C THR A 19 3.96 7.83 -7.66
N ALA A 20 3.88 8.72 -8.65
CA ALA A 20 2.70 9.54 -8.88
C ALA A 20 1.48 8.68 -9.24
N ALA A 21 1.64 7.71 -10.16
CA ALA A 21 0.58 6.78 -10.53
C ALA A 21 0.10 5.96 -9.32
N TYR A 22 1.03 5.44 -8.50
CA TYR A 22 0.69 4.72 -7.28
C TYR A 22 -0.10 5.59 -6.30
N LEU A 23 0.35 6.83 -6.04
CA LEU A 23 -0.34 7.73 -5.12
C LEU A 23 -1.74 8.11 -5.59
N LEU A 24 -1.95 8.26 -6.92
CA LEU A 24 -3.28 8.46 -7.49
C LEU A 24 -4.20 7.25 -7.26
N VAL A 25 -3.69 6.04 -7.52
CA VAL A 25 -4.43 4.80 -7.25
C VAL A 25 -4.75 4.66 -5.76
N LEU A 26 -3.76 4.88 -4.90
CA LEU A 26 -3.94 4.83 -3.46
C LEU A 26 -5.02 5.81 -3.00
N ALA A 27 -4.93 7.08 -3.40
CA ALA A 27 -5.92 8.10 -3.06
C ALA A 27 -7.32 7.73 -3.59
N ARG A 28 -7.41 7.21 -4.82
CA ARG A 28 -8.69 6.77 -5.40
C ARG A 28 -9.32 5.63 -4.61
N LEU A 29 -8.54 4.63 -4.21
CA LEU A 29 -9.03 3.45 -3.51
C LEU A 29 -9.34 3.72 -2.02
N THR A 30 -8.66 4.71 -1.40
CA THR A 30 -8.83 4.97 0.04
C THR A 30 -9.71 6.17 0.35
N LEU A 31 -9.70 7.23 -0.47
CA LEU A 31 -10.37 8.50 -0.16
C LEU A 31 -11.67 8.73 -0.91
N VAL A 32 -12.00 7.88 -1.88
CA VAL A 32 -13.31 7.97 -2.55
C VAL A 32 -14.27 7.04 -1.85
N ALA A 33 -15.49 7.55 -1.58
CA ALA A 33 -16.54 6.77 -0.95
C ALA A 33 -16.80 5.47 -1.71
N ASP A 34 -16.79 4.37 -0.99
CA ASP A 34 -16.96 3.02 -1.55
C ASP A 34 -18.46 2.76 -1.69
N ASP A 35 -18.95 2.78 -2.92
CA ASP A 35 -20.29 2.29 -3.24
C ASP A 35 -20.27 0.75 -3.40
N ALA A 36 -21.43 0.15 -3.59
CA ALA A 36 -21.57 -1.31 -3.72
C ALA A 36 -20.74 -1.90 -4.90
N ALA A 37 -20.32 -1.07 -5.86
CA ALA A 37 -19.46 -1.44 -6.99
C ALA A 37 -17.97 -1.20 -6.73
N GLY A 38 -17.60 -0.59 -5.59
CA GLY A 38 -16.23 -0.34 -5.20
C GLY A 38 -15.50 -1.55 -4.61
N THR A 39 -14.27 -1.31 -4.15
CA THR A 39 -13.40 -2.37 -3.59
C THR A 39 -14.04 -3.09 -2.41
N GLY A 40 -14.72 -2.37 -1.51
CA GLY A 40 -15.41 -2.94 -0.37
C GLY A 40 -16.59 -3.84 -0.79
N GLY A 41 -17.34 -3.49 -1.83
CA GLY A 41 -18.38 -4.33 -2.40
C GLY A 41 -17.82 -5.64 -2.97
N ILE A 42 -16.71 -5.58 -3.69
CA ILE A 42 -16.03 -6.77 -4.22
C ILE A 42 -15.55 -7.69 -3.09
N LEU A 43 -14.89 -7.13 -2.06
CA LEU A 43 -14.43 -7.91 -0.91
C LEU A 43 -15.58 -8.56 -0.13
N ARG A 44 -16.74 -7.89 0.00
CA ARG A 44 -17.96 -8.47 0.61
C ARG A 44 -18.49 -9.64 -0.21
N THR A 45 -18.60 -9.50 -1.52
CA THR A 45 -19.01 -10.58 -2.42
C THR A 45 -18.10 -11.81 -2.27
N TRP A 46 -16.80 -11.59 -2.17
CA TRP A 46 -15.85 -12.69 -1.97
C TRP A 46 -15.97 -13.30 -0.58
N ALA A 47 -16.15 -12.51 0.47
CA ALA A 47 -16.36 -13.01 1.82
C ALA A 47 -17.63 -13.87 1.92
N GLU A 48 -18.73 -13.46 1.26
CA GLU A 48 -19.96 -14.23 1.17
C GLU A 48 -19.75 -15.56 0.43
N ALA A 49 -19.04 -15.53 -0.70
CA ALA A 49 -18.74 -16.74 -1.46
C ALA A 49 -17.88 -17.73 -0.67
N PHE A 50 -16.86 -17.25 0.06
CA PHE A 50 -16.05 -18.09 0.94
C PHE A 50 -16.84 -18.56 2.16
N GLY A 51 -17.69 -17.74 2.73
CA GLY A 51 -18.55 -18.08 3.86
C GLY A 51 -19.58 -19.18 3.55
N ALA A 52 -19.98 -19.33 2.28
CA ALA A 52 -20.89 -20.36 1.83
C ALA A 52 -20.29 -21.79 1.89
N MET A 53 -18.95 -21.92 1.93
CA MET A 53 -18.27 -23.21 1.95
C MET A 53 -17.69 -23.50 3.35
N PRO A 54 -17.92 -24.70 3.92
CA PRO A 54 -17.49 -25.02 5.31
C PRO A 54 -15.99 -24.84 5.57
N TRP A 55 -15.14 -25.16 4.58
CA TRP A 55 -13.67 -25.12 4.70
C TRP A 55 -13.06 -23.73 4.46
N THR A 56 -13.82 -22.76 3.93
CA THR A 56 -13.35 -21.39 3.68
C THR A 56 -14.08 -20.34 4.51
N ARG A 57 -15.03 -20.71 5.37
CA ARG A 57 -15.82 -19.77 6.20
C ARG A 57 -14.97 -18.94 7.17
N TRP A 58 -13.71 -19.34 7.41
CA TRP A 58 -12.75 -18.56 8.18
C TRP A 58 -12.20 -17.35 7.42
N ILE A 59 -12.39 -17.31 6.08
CA ILE A 59 -12.03 -16.17 5.23
C ILE A 59 -13.17 -15.14 5.34
N THR A 60 -13.04 -14.28 6.33
CA THR A 60 -14.02 -13.23 6.62
C THR A 60 -13.74 -11.97 5.80
N PHE A 61 -14.72 -11.06 5.73
CA PHE A 61 -14.52 -9.73 5.16
C PHE A 61 -13.32 -9.02 5.79
N ASP A 62 -13.23 -9.02 7.11
CA ASP A 62 -12.15 -8.38 7.86
C ASP A 62 -10.76 -8.92 7.49
N LEU A 63 -10.65 -10.23 7.24
CA LEU A 63 -9.38 -10.84 6.82
C LEU A 63 -9.01 -10.42 5.39
N LEU A 64 -9.99 -10.37 4.50
CA LEU A 64 -9.78 -9.92 3.12
C LEU A 64 -9.40 -8.44 3.08
N GLU A 65 -10.08 -7.59 3.83
CA GLU A 65 -9.79 -6.16 3.93
C GLU A 65 -8.39 -5.92 4.50
N PHE A 66 -8.04 -6.58 5.61
CA PHE A 66 -6.71 -6.51 6.20
C PHE A 66 -5.61 -6.92 5.22
N THR A 67 -5.84 -8.02 4.49
CA THR A 67 -4.88 -8.52 3.50
C THR A 67 -4.77 -7.59 2.28
N ALA A 68 -5.89 -7.07 1.81
CA ALA A 68 -5.92 -6.10 0.71
C ALA A 68 -5.14 -4.82 1.06
N ASN A 69 -5.28 -4.32 2.28
CA ASN A 69 -4.54 -3.17 2.78
C ASN A 69 -3.03 -3.44 2.85
N ILE A 70 -2.61 -4.63 3.30
CA ILE A 70 -1.19 -5.04 3.22
C ILE A 70 -0.70 -4.96 1.77
N VAL A 71 -1.41 -5.62 0.84
CA VAL A 71 -1.02 -5.66 -0.58
C VAL A 71 -0.98 -4.27 -1.19
N LEU A 72 -1.94 -3.43 -0.87
CA LEU A 72 -2.03 -2.04 -1.35
C LEU A 72 -0.83 -1.21 -0.91
N PHE A 73 -0.28 -1.43 0.29
CA PHE A 73 0.85 -0.67 0.83
C PHE A 73 2.24 -1.27 0.57
N VAL A 74 2.35 -2.49 0.03
CA VAL A 74 3.66 -3.02 -0.42
C VAL A 74 4.36 -2.08 -1.41
N PRO A 75 3.68 -1.51 -2.45
CA PRO A 75 4.32 -0.55 -3.34
C PRO A 75 4.81 0.72 -2.63
N ALA A 76 4.14 1.19 -1.58
CA ALA A 76 4.62 2.33 -0.78
C ALA A 76 6.01 2.05 -0.20
N GLY A 77 6.18 0.87 0.40
CA GLY A 77 7.47 0.42 0.94
C GLY A 77 8.54 0.26 -0.12
N LEU A 78 8.21 -0.35 -1.27
CA LEU A 78 9.12 -0.52 -2.41
C LEU A 78 9.59 0.84 -2.94
N LEU A 79 8.67 1.73 -3.28
CA LEU A 79 8.96 3.05 -3.85
C LEU A 79 9.70 3.92 -2.84
N GLY A 80 9.25 3.97 -1.59
CA GLY A 80 9.92 4.71 -0.53
C GLY A 80 11.36 4.25 -0.32
N ALA A 81 11.60 2.93 -0.26
CA ALA A 81 12.95 2.38 -0.12
C ALA A 81 13.83 2.65 -1.36
N LEU A 82 13.25 2.68 -2.57
CA LEU A 82 13.99 3.06 -3.78
C LEU A 82 14.43 4.52 -3.73
N TRP A 83 13.54 5.44 -3.35
CA TRP A 83 13.85 6.87 -3.21
C TRP A 83 14.89 7.14 -2.13
N LEU A 84 14.75 6.50 -0.96
CA LEU A 84 15.57 6.77 0.23
C LEU A 84 16.94 6.08 0.19
N GLY A 85 17.16 5.16 -0.73
CA GLY A 85 18.46 4.53 -0.97
C GLY A 85 19.00 3.81 0.27
N ARG A 86 20.08 4.34 0.86
CA ARG A 86 20.72 3.77 2.06
C ARG A 86 19.84 3.89 3.31
N ARG A 87 18.95 4.88 3.35
CA ARG A 87 18.02 5.13 4.45
C ARG A 87 16.66 4.47 4.19
N TRP A 88 16.62 3.34 3.52
CA TRP A 88 15.43 2.60 3.12
C TRP A 88 14.43 2.39 4.26
N TRP A 89 14.92 2.22 5.50
CA TRP A 89 14.11 2.02 6.69
C TRP A 89 13.19 3.21 7.03
N LEU A 90 13.54 4.43 6.57
CA LEU A 90 12.68 5.62 6.73
C LEU A 90 11.37 5.51 5.93
N ALA A 91 11.28 4.60 4.95
CA ALA A 91 10.02 4.33 4.26
C ALA A 91 8.92 3.86 5.23
N ILE A 92 9.31 3.18 6.33
CA ILE A 92 8.37 2.63 7.32
C ILE A 92 7.63 3.74 8.09
N PRO A 93 8.30 4.67 8.79
CA PRO A 93 7.61 5.75 9.48
C PRO A 93 6.89 6.71 8.50
N ILE A 94 7.38 6.88 7.27
CA ILE A 94 6.69 7.65 6.24
C ILE A 94 5.38 6.95 5.83
N GLY A 95 5.41 5.64 5.60
CA GLY A 95 4.21 4.87 5.29
C GLY A 95 3.18 4.89 6.42
N LEU A 96 3.64 4.78 7.67
CA LEU A 96 2.79 4.94 8.85
C LEU A 96 2.14 6.33 8.89
N ALA A 97 2.89 7.39 8.62
CA ALA A 97 2.36 8.75 8.60
C ALA A 97 1.33 8.95 7.47
N ILE A 98 1.57 8.38 6.28
CA ILE A 98 0.61 8.39 5.17
C ILE A 98 -0.67 7.63 5.57
N SER A 99 -0.54 6.44 6.16
CA SER A 99 -1.69 5.66 6.62
C SER A 99 -2.51 6.42 7.67
N ALA A 100 -1.85 7.02 8.67
CA ALA A 100 -2.52 7.83 9.67
C ALA A 100 -3.24 9.06 9.06
N GLY A 101 -2.64 9.67 8.05
CA GLY A 101 -3.25 10.77 7.28
C GLY A 101 -4.50 10.32 6.52
N ILE A 102 -4.47 9.14 5.90
CA ILE A 102 -5.62 8.54 5.21
C ILE A 102 -6.74 8.27 6.22
N GLU A 103 -6.45 7.56 7.32
CA GLU A 103 -7.43 7.24 8.36
C GLU A 103 -8.09 8.50 8.95
N THR A 104 -7.27 9.53 9.24
CA THR A 104 -7.78 10.80 9.73
C THR A 104 -8.70 11.47 8.71
N THR A 105 -8.31 11.47 7.44
CA THR A 105 -9.12 12.06 6.36
C THR A 105 -10.43 11.30 6.18
N GLN A 106 -10.40 9.97 6.22
CA GLN A 106 -11.60 9.13 6.13
C GLN A 106 -12.56 9.41 7.28
N GLY A 107 -12.06 9.46 8.52
CA GLY A 107 -12.88 9.74 9.69
C GLY A 107 -13.49 11.15 9.71
N LEU A 108 -12.83 12.14 9.07
CA LEU A 108 -13.32 13.51 9.02
C LEU A 108 -14.26 13.80 7.83
N VAL A 109 -14.03 13.14 6.69
CA VAL A 109 -14.66 13.48 5.40
C VAL A 109 -15.73 12.46 4.99
N LEU A 110 -15.55 11.18 5.33
CA LEU A 110 -16.47 10.13 4.93
C LEU A 110 -17.48 9.83 6.04
N ALA A 111 -18.72 10.21 5.82
CA ALA A 111 -19.80 9.96 6.78
C ALA A 111 -19.95 8.47 7.10
N GLY A 112 -19.87 8.11 8.39
CA GLY A 112 -20.03 6.74 8.87
C GLY A 112 -18.73 5.90 8.88
N ARG A 113 -17.58 6.44 8.46
CA ARG A 113 -16.28 5.79 8.65
C ARG A 113 -15.63 6.25 9.95
N VAL A 114 -15.17 5.28 10.74
CA VAL A 114 -14.37 5.50 11.95
C VAL A 114 -12.94 5.06 11.65
N ALA A 115 -11.96 5.86 12.05
CA ALA A 115 -10.56 5.49 11.91
C ALA A 115 -10.28 4.13 12.57
N ASP A 116 -9.73 3.18 11.82
CA ASP A 116 -9.48 1.83 12.29
C ASP A 116 -7.96 1.60 12.50
N VAL A 117 -7.59 1.28 13.74
CA VAL A 117 -6.20 0.91 14.08
C VAL A 117 -5.73 -0.33 13.31
N ARG A 118 -6.65 -1.22 12.91
CA ARG A 118 -6.32 -2.40 12.09
C ARG A 118 -5.79 -2.01 10.72
N ASP A 119 -6.36 -0.96 10.11
CA ASP A 119 -5.90 -0.44 8.83
C ASP A 119 -4.51 0.19 8.97
N LEU A 120 -4.26 0.89 10.06
CA LEU A 120 -2.93 1.41 10.36
C LEU A 120 -1.88 0.30 10.48
N VAL A 121 -2.23 -0.82 11.12
CA VAL A 121 -1.35 -1.98 11.27
C VAL A 121 -1.12 -2.69 9.93
N SER A 122 -2.18 -2.96 9.17
CA SER A 122 -2.08 -3.65 7.87
C SER A 122 -1.28 -2.83 6.85
N ASN A 123 -1.55 -1.53 6.73
CA ASN A 123 -0.85 -0.60 5.86
C ASN A 123 0.64 -0.49 6.20
N THR A 124 0.96 -0.38 7.50
CA THR A 124 2.34 -0.35 7.97
C THR A 124 3.04 -1.68 7.67
N THR A 125 2.36 -2.81 7.88
CA THR A 125 2.90 -4.13 7.55
C THR A 125 3.24 -4.25 6.07
N GLY A 126 2.35 -3.81 5.18
CA GLY A 126 2.62 -3.75 3.73
C GLY A 126 3.86 -2.92 3.40
N THR A 127 3.97 -1.73 4.01
CA THR A 127 5.13 -0.85 3.85
C THR A 127 6.43 -1.52 4.31
N VAL A 128 6.41 -2.20 5.45
CA VAL A 128 7.57 -2.98 5.96
C VAL A 128 7.98 -4.05 4.97
N VAL A 129 7.04 -4.86 4.49
CA VAL A 129 7.31 -5.91 3.50
C VAL A 129 7.97 -5.33 2.25
N GLY A 130 7.40 -4.28 1.66
CA GLY A 130 7.98 -3.63 0.47
C GLY A 130 9.38 -3.08 0.69
N ALA A 131 9.62 -2.40 1.82
CA ALA A 131 10.93 -1.86 2.18
C ALA A 131 11.98 -2.97 2.37
N LEU A 132 11.62 -4.07 3.03
CA LEU A 132 12.49 -5.22 3.25
C LEU A 132 12.86 -5.95 1.96
N VAL A 133 11.95 -6.05 0.99
CA VAL A 133 12.23 -6.61 -0.34
C VAL A 133 13.36 -5.84 -1.02
N ILE A 134 13.34 -4.51 -1.00
CA ILE A 134 14.41 -3.69 -1.58
C ILE A 134 15.71 -3.83 -0.78
N ALA A 135 15.65 -3.87 0.56
CA ALA A 135 16.83 -4.06 1.39
C ALA A 135 17.52 -5.41 1.11
N ALA A 136 16.73 -6.48 1.01
CA ALA A 136 17.23 -7.83 0.71
C ALA A 136 17.86 -7.93 -0.69
N THR A 137 17.20 -7.40 -1.72
CA THR A 137 17.73 -7.41 -3.10
C THR A 137 19.04 -6.64 -3.22
N ARG A 138 19.18 -5.51 -2.51
CA ARG A 138 20.45 -4.75 -2.47
C ARG A 138 21.56 -5.50 -1.75
N ARG A 139 21.24 -6.25 -0.68
CA ARG A 139 22.24 -7.06 0.04
C ARG A 139 22.79 -8.19 -0.83
N ILE A 140 21.91 -8.86 -1.57
CA ILE A 140 22.30 -9.96 -2.47
C ILE A 140 23.23 -9.44 -3.59
N ARG A 141 22.93 -8.30 -4.20
CA ARG A 141 23.72 -7.71 -5.29
C ARG A 141 25.09 -7.18 -4.87
N ARG A 142 25.36 -7.07 -3.57
CA ARG A 142 26.66 -6.61 -3.04
C ARG A 142 27.59 -7.75 -2.64
N ARG A 143 27.09 -8.98 -2.66
CA ARG A 143 27.88 -10.21 -2.46
C ARG A 143 28.39 -10.74 -3.77
#